data_79c660c0a49eb821b1376064489d475e
#
_entry.id   79c660c0a49eb821b1376064489d475e
#
_cell.length_a   1.000
_cell.length_b   1.000
_cell.length_c   1.000
_cell.angle_alpha   90.00
_cell.angle_beta   90.00
_cell.angle_gamma   90.00
#
_symmetry.space_group_name_H-M   'P 1'
#
loop_
_entity.id
_entity.type
_entity.pdbx_description
1 polymer ?
#
loop_
_entity_poly.entity_id
_entity_poly.type
_entity_poly.pdbx_seq_one_letter_code
_entity_poly.pdbx_strand_id
1 'polypeptide(L)'
;MDARELSELEHAFVAAQESSAPPLAANFRFPDGFLWGAATSAHQVEGHNVHNDWWAWEQAGRVATPSGAACDHWNRFRSDFDLAQSLGHNAHRFSIEWSRIEPEEGIWDETAIEHYREVLLALRERGIEPVVTLFHYTMPKWMAARGGWEDPKIERYLARYAEHVLGRLGPHVRWWITLNEPVVHVFKGWLLGQWPPGRTRAWATALKVLRLMMRAHVRLYHVIHAFRPDARVGIAQHALALSPDDPRRWSDRWSVKVRGHLFNHLFIEALHTGALRVPGLFWERLPIARTLDFIGVNYYTRDFVRNSGYTLAGLVGDAEAERDHRQQRGKLNDLGWEVYPEGLAQFLREYSRYKIPILITENGIPTQRDDDRWVFLFMHLWQVARAIADGVDCVGYLHWSLIDNFEWADGYKARFGLIEVDFETQERRIRPSAWRYAEIIRRNEL
;
A
#
# COMPACT_ATOMS: atom_id res chain seq x y z
N MET A 1 9.02 -24.97 11.40
CA MET A 1 9.22 -25.99 10.35
C MET A 1 10.70 -26.15 10.11
N ASP A 2 11.18 -27.37 9.82
CA ASP A 2 12.56 -27.53 9.38
C ASP A 2 12.72 -27.18 7.90
N ALA A 3 13.97 -27.11 7.41
CA ALA A 3 14.26 -26.70 6.02
C ALA A 3 13.66 -27.69 4.98
N ARG A 4 13.48 -28.96 5.36
CA ARG A 4 12.91 -29.99 4.49
C ARG A 4 11.38 -29.80 4.37
N GLU A 5 10.71 -29.59 5.49
CA GLU A 5 9.26 -29.32 5.51
C GLU A 5 8.89 -28.07 4.70
N LEU A 6 9.70 -27.02 4.80
CA LEU A 6 9.52 -25.80 4.00
C LEU A 6 9.68 -26.07 2.50
N SER A 7 10.74 -26.81 2.13
CA SER A 7 10.99 -27.18 0.74
C SER A 7 9.87 -28.08 0.17
N GLU A 8 9.34 -28.99 0.95
CA GLU A 8 8.21 -29.85 0.55
C GLU A 8 6.94 -29.00 0.31
N LEU A 9 6.67 -27.96 1.12
CA LEU A 9 5.56 -27.03 0.90
C LEU A 9 5.73 -26.18 -0.35
N GLU A 10 6.94 -25.68 -0.59
CA GLU A 10 7.27 -24.92 -1.80
C GLU A 10 7.03 -25.79 -3.05
N HIS A 11 7.55 -27.01 -3.08
CA HIS A 11 7.35 -27.95 -4.19
C HIS A 11 5.87 -28.31 -4.37
N ALA A 12 5.14 -28.59 -3.29
CA ALA A 12 3.72 -28.91 -3.37
C ALA A 12 2.91 -27.74 -3.93
N PHE A 13 3.22 -26.50 -3.53
CA PHE A 13 2.57 -25.30 -4.07
C PHE A 13 2.86 -25.15 -5.57
N VAL A 14 4.12 -25.24 -6.00
CA VAL A 14 4.50 -25.13 -7.40
C VAL A 14 3.81 -26.21 -8.23
N ALA A 15 3.83 -27.47 -7.80
CA ALA A 15 3.16 -28.57 -8.50
C ALA A 15 1.65 -28.37 -8.62
N ALA A 16 0.99 -27.84 -7.58
CA ALA A 16 -0.44 -27.53 -7.63
C ALA A 16 -0.74 -26.42 -8.65
N GLN A 17 0.10 -25.40 -8.74
CA GLN A 17 -0.06 -24.30 -9.70
C GLN A 17 0.21 -24.74 -11.14
N GLU A 18 1.23 -25.56 -11.36
CA GLU A 18 1.61 -26.07 -12.69
C GLU A 18 0.63 -27.09 -13.25
N SER A 19 -0.20 -27.71 -12.42
CA SER A 19 -1.28 -28.59 -12.90
C SER A 19 -2.32 -27.86 -13.74
N SER A 20 -2.45 -26.54 -13.60
CA SER A 20 -3.46 -25.70 -14.27
C SER A 20 -2.89 -24.72 -15.30
N ALA A 21 -1.57 -24.63 -15.44
CA ALA A 21 -0.91 -23.66 -16.31
C ALA A 21 0.48 -24.18 -16.76
N PRO A 22 1.08 -23.68 -17.89
CA PRO A 22 2.42 -24.07 -18.31
C PRO A 22 3.45 -23.87 -17.17
N PRO A 23 4.44 -24.75 -17.01
CA PRO A 23 5.42 -24.66 -15.95
C PRO A 23 6.22 -23.35 -16.03
N LEU A 24 6.50 -22.74 -14.87
CA LEU A 24 7.48 -21.68 -14.79
C LEU A 24 8.88 -22.28 -15.03
N ALA A 25 9.76 -21.54 -15.72
CA ALA A 25 11.12 -22.01 -15.90
C ALA A 25 11.78 -22.26 -14.52
N ALA A 26 12.43 -23.40 -14.37
CA ALA A 26 13.28 -23.62 -13.20
C ALA A 26 14.31 -22.47 -13.13
N ASN A 27 14.47 -21.87 -11.95
CA ASN A 27 15.30 -20.67 -11.74
C ASN A 27 14.81 -19.48 -12.60
N PHE A 28 13.54 -19.07 -12.43
CA PHE A 28 13.02 -17.88 -13.10
C PHE A 28 13.81 -16.65 -12.70
N ARG A 29 14.41 -15.97 -13.70
CA ARG A 29 15.16 -14.73 -13.49
C ARG A 29 14.24 -13.51 -13.69
N PHE A 30 14.21 -12.64 -12.70
CA PHE A 30 13.50 -11.37 -12.79
C PHE A 30 14.21 -10.39 -13.73
N PRO A 31 13.49 -9.39 -14.30
CA PRO A 31 14.09 -8.41 -15.19
C PRO A 31 15.29 -7.70 -14.58
N ASP A 32 16.27 -7.35 -15.41
CA ASP A 32 17.40 -6.54 -14.97
C ASP A 32 16.90 -5.17 -14.50
N GLY A 33 17.42 -4.69 -13.37
CA GLY A 33 16.97 -3.44 -12.76
C GLY A 33 15.65 -3.54 -11.98
N PHE A 34 15.17 -4.74 -11.69
CA PHE A 34 14.00 -4.96 -10.85
C PHE A 34 14.21 -4.36 -9.46
N LEU A 35 13.23 -3.60 -8.99
CA LEU A 35 13.28 -2.92 -7.70
C LEU A 35 12.92 -3.91 -6.58
N TRP A 36 13.90 -4.26 -5.77
CA TRP A 36 13.77 -5.15 -4.64
C TRP A 36 13.87 -4.38 -3.33
N GLY A 37 12.95 -4.60 -2.41
CA GLY A 37 13.07 -3.98 -1.10
C GLY A 37 11.86 -4.11 -0.22
N ALA A 38 11.63 -3.08 0.58
CA ALA A 38 10.52 -3.01 1.51
C ALA A 38 9.92 -1.59 1.59
N ALA A 39 8.78 -1.49 2.28
CA ALA A 39 8.07 -0.23 2.47
C ALA A 39 7.90 0.09 3.96
N THR A 40 7.74 1.38 4.25
CA THR A 40 7.33 1.94 5.55
C THR A 40 6.44 3.16 5.33
N SER A 41 5.77 3.64 6.37
CA SER A 41 5.12 4.95 6.35
C SER A 41 5.46 5.77 7.59
N ALA A 42 5.51 7.09 7.44
CA ALA A 42 6.00 8.04 8.44
C ALA A 42 5.30 7.86 9.81
N HIS A 43 3.97 7.93 9.85
CA HIS A 43 3.24 7.84 11.12
C HIS A 43 3.42 6.49 11.83
N GLN A 44 3.60 5.43 11.05
CA GLN A 44 3.71 4.06 11.56
C GLN A 44 5.10 3.74 12.15
N VAL A 45 6.17 4.40 11.68
CA VAL A 45 7.53 4.06 12.10
C VAL A 45 8.30 5.17 12.80
N GLU A 46 8.05 6.45 12.49
CA GLU A 46 8.89 7.56 12.94
C GLU A 46 8.82 7.84 14.45
N GLY A 47 7.63 7.74 15.02
CA GLY A 47 7.34 8.12 16.38
C GLY A 47 7.06 9.62 16.57
N HIS A 48 6.28 9.95 17.59
CA HIS A 48 5.97 11.32 18.02
C HIS A 48 5.46 12.27 16.93
N ASN A 49 4.65 11.74 15.99
CA ASN A 49 3.98 12.53 14.94
C ASN A 49 2.74 13.25 15.51
N VAL A 50 2.97 14.24 16.37
CA VAL A 50 1.93 14.85 17.21
C VAL A 50 1.08 15.91 16.53
N HIS A 51 1.42 16.33 15.30
CA HIS A 51 0.75 17.43 14.60
C HIS A 51 -0.29 16.99 13.57
N ASN A 52 -0.58 15.71 13.44
CA ASN A 52 -1.55 15.17 12.48
C ASN A 52 -2.89 14.78 13.11
N ASP A 53 -3.86 14.50 12.25
CA ASP A 53 -5.22 14.11 12.59
C ASP A 53 -5.30 12.71 13.21
N TRP A 54 -4.41 11.78 12.84
CA TRP A 54 -4.31 10.46 13.44
C TRP A 54 -3.89 10.55 14.90
N TRP A 55 -2.88 11.35 15.23
CA TRP A 55 -2.52 11.61 16.63
C TRP A 55 -3.71 12.15 17.43
N ALA A 56 -4.46 13.12 16.86
CA ALA A 56 -5.65 13.64 17.52
C ALA A 56 -6.72 12.54 17.72
N TRP A 57 -6.87 11.62 16.75
CA TRP A 57 -7.76 10.47 16.81
C TRP A 57 -7.36 9.49 17.92
N GLU A 58 -6.08 9.21 18.06
CA GLU A 58 -5.51 8.39 19.13
C GLU A 58 -5.76 9.00 20.51
N GLN A 59 -5.48 10.30 20.66
CA GLN A 59 -5.71 11.03 21.91
C GLN A 59 -7.20 11.09 22.30
N ALA A 60 -8.09 11.00 21.34
CA ALA A 60 -9.52 10.88 21.56
C ALA A 60 -9.98 9.46 21.97
N GLY A 61 -9.04 8.52 22.20
CA GLY A 61 -9.34 7.15 22.64
C GLY A 61 -9.99 6.28 21.55
N ARG A 62 -9.74 6.62 20.27
CA ARG A 62 -10.33 5.92 19.12
C ARG A 62 -9.52 4.69 18.67
N VAL A 63 -8.36 4.47 19.26
CA VAL A 63 -7.50 3.30 19.04
C VAL A 63 -7.16 2.65 20.39
N ALA A 64 -6.94 1.35 20.37
CA ALA A 64 -6.64 0.61 21.60
C ALA A 64 -5.24 0.94 22.16
N THR A 65 -4.28 1.20 21.28
CA THR A 65 -2.91 1.52 21.63
C THR A 65 -2.44 2.67 20.75
N PRO A 66 -2.00 3.81 21.32
CA PRO A 66 -1.52 4.94 20.54
C PRO A 66 -0.14 4.66 19.93
N SER A 67 0.20 5.39 18.84
CA SER A 67 1.46 5.25 18.12
C SER A 67 2.70 5.59 18.97
N GLY A 68 2.62 6.62 19.80
CA GLY A 68 3.70 7.02 20.72
C GLY A 68 5.06 7.19 20.05
N ALA A 69 6.06 6.45 20.53
CA ALA A 69 7.40 6.42 19.94
C ALA A 69 7.48 5.59 18.65
N ALA A 70 6.45 4.80 18.35
CA ALA A 70 6.45 3.86 17.25
C ALA A 70 7.72 3.00 17.22
N CYS A 71 8.49 3.07 16.14
CA CYS A 71 9.77 2.38 16.00
C CYS A 71 10.97 3.32 16.20
N ASP A 72 10.76 4.56 16.61
CA ASP A 72 11.83 5.56 16.72
C ASP A 72 12.68 5.68 15.42
N HIS A 73 12.05 5.39 14.27
CA HIS A 73 12.74 5.41 12.98
C HIS A 73 13.27 6.82 12.63
N TRP A 74 12.60 7.86 13.11
CA TRP A 74 13.08 9.23 12.97
C TRP A 74 14.54 9.39 13.40
N ASN A 75 14.94 8.77 14.51
CA ASN A 75 16.30 8.82 15.01
C ASN A 75 17.18 7.68 14.49
N ARG A 76 16.57 6.55 14.10
CA ARG A 76 17.27 5.30 13.79
C ARG A 76 17.32 4.94 12.30
N PHE A 77 16.85 5.80 11.41
CA PHE A 77 16.74 5.50 9.97
C PHE A 77 18.06 5.00 9.34
N ARG A 78 19.21 5.54 9.78
CA ARG A 78 20.52 5.10 9.26
C ARG A 78 20.79 3.65 9.57
N SER A 79 20.59 3.24 10.83
CA SER A 79 20.76 1.84 11.24
C SER A 79 19.72 0.91 10.61
N ASP A 80 18.47 1.36 10.46
CA ASP A 80 17.44 0.57 9.80
C ASP A 80 17.76 0.39 8.30
N PHE A 81 18.37 1.37 7.65
CA PHE A 81 18.84 1.25 6.27
C PHE A 81 20.11 0.42 6.12
N ASP A 82 20.98 0.39 7.15
CA ASP A 82 22.11 -0.55 7.19
C ASP A 82 21.62 -2.01 7.17
N LEU A 83 20.55 -2.30 7.92
CA LEU A 83 19.91 -3.61 7.90
C LEU A 83 19.27 -3.91 6.54
N ALA A 84 18.57 -2.95 5.92
CA ALA A 84 18.03 -3.11 4.58
C ALA A 84 19.12 -3.38 3.52
N GLN A 85 20.25 -2.66 3.59
CA GLN A 85 21.41 -2.88 2.73
C GLN A 85 22.00 -4.27 2.92
N SER A 86 22.11 -4.74 4.17
CA SER A 86 22.63 -6.09 4.47
C SER A 86 21.76 -7.20 3.86
N LEU A 87 20.46 -6.93 3.71
CA LEU A 87 19.49 -7.80 3.03
C LEU A 87 19.54 -7.66 1.49
N GLY A 88 20.39 -6.80 0.94
CA GLY A 88 20.53 -6.61 -0.50
C GLY A 88 19.42 -5.77 -1.13
N HIS A 89 18.64 -5.04 -0.35
CA HIS A 89 17.61 -4.15 -0.90
C HIS A 89 18.24 -3.09 -1.81
N ASN A 90 17.64 -2.85 -2.98
CA ASN A 90 18.02 -1.79 -3.91
C ASN A 90 16.95 -0.69 -4.05
N ALA A 91 15.81 -0.84 -3.37
CA ALA A 91 14.76 0.16 -3.29
C ALA A 91 14.14 0.19 -1.90
N HIS A 92 13.68 1.37 -1.47
CA HIS A 92 12.91 1.52 -0.22
C HIS A 92 11.79 2.55 -0.41
N ARG A 93 10.55 2.15 -0.07
CA ARG A 93 9.43 3.06 -0.07
C ARG A 93 9.19 3.60 1.33
N PHE A 94 9.01 4.92 1.43
CA PHE A 94 8.61 5.59 2.67
C PHE A 94 7.71 6.79 2.36
N SER A 95 7.08 7.37 3.36
CA SER A 95 6.30 8.59 3.20
C SER A 95 6.95 9.78 3.92
N ILE A 96 6.70 10.98 3.39
CA ILE A 96 7.03 12.23 4.07
C ILE A 96 5.80 12.67 4.85
N GLU A 97 5.97 12.97 6.13
CA GLU A 97 4.87 13.41 6.99
C GLU A 97 4.59 14.90 6.78
N TRP A 98 3.46 15.20 6.13
CA TRP A 98 3.05 16.58 5.86
C TRP A 98 2.97 17.42 7.14
N SER A 99 2.44 16.85 8.22
CA SER A 99 2.28 17.55 9.49
C SER A 99 3.60 17.90 10.19
N ARG A 100 4.71 17.22 9.87
CA ARG A 100 6.05 17.63 10.33
C ARG A 100 6.58 18.80 9.51
N ILE A 101 6.34 18.76 8.20
CA ILE A 101 6.82 19.80 7.27
C ILE A 101 6.04 21.11 7.47
N GLU A 102 4.74 21.01 7.70
CA GLU A 102 3.84 22.17 7.89
C GLU A 102 2.94 21.92 9.11
N PRO A 103 3.50 22.05 10.35
CA PRO A 103 2.76 21.80 11.59
C PRO A 103 1.59 22.78 11.81
N GLU A 104 1.70 24.00 11.32
CA GLU A 104 0.67 25.03 11.28
C GLU A 104 0.57 25.60 9.86
N GLU A 105 -0.60 26.12 9.48
CA GLU A 105 -0.83 26.62 8.13
C GLU A 105 0.17 27.71 7.71
N GLY A 106 0.99 27.40 6.72
CA GLY A 106 2.00 28.31 6.18
C GLY A 106 3.28 28.42 7.01
N ILE A 107 3.39 27.69 8.11
CA ILE A 107 4.61 27.61 8.91
C ILE A 107 5.37 26.35 8.53
N TRP A 108 6.52 26.53 7.91
CA TRP A 108 7.36 25.45 7.42
C TRP A 108 8.47 25.11 8.44
N ASP A 109 8.59 23.83 8.76
CA ASP A 109 9.71 23.32 9.55
C ASP A 109 10.86 22.89 8.62
N GLU A 110 11.81 23.82 8.42
CA GLU A 110 12.98 23.54 7.60
C GLU A 110 13.90 22.47 8.22
N THR A 111 13.83 22.25 9.55
CA THR A 111 14.58 21.18 10.22
C THR A 111 14.02 19.82 9.83
N ALA A 112 12.70 19.69 9.73
CA ALA A 112 12.06 18.48 9.27
C ALA A 112 12.38 18.19 7.78
N ILE A 113 12.40 19.23 6.93
CA ILE A 113 12.82 19.09 5.53
C ILE A 113 14.27 18.61 5.44
N GLU A 114 15.18 19.21 6.21
CA GLU A 114 16.59 18.81 6.21
C GLU A 114 16.75 17.37 6.68
N HIS A 115 16.00 16.95 7.70
CA HIS A 115 15.98 15.56 8.15
C HIS A 115 15.58 14.60 7.03
N TYR A 116 14.49 14.89 6.29
CA TYR A 116 14.11 14.04 5.15
C TYR A 116 15.15 14.07 4.02
N ARG A 117 15.88 15.18 3.84
CA ARG A 117 17.03 15.20 2.93
C ARG A 117 18.13 14.24 3.37
N GLU A 118 18.44 14.19 4.68
CA GLU A 118 19.38 13.22 5.23
C GLU A 118 18.91 11.77 5.05
N VAL A 119 17.60 11.50 5.24
CA VAL A 119 17.00 10.18 4.98
C VAL A 119 17.22 9.76 3.53
N LEU A 120 16.98 10.65 2.56
CA LEU A 120 17.20 10.39 1.14
C LEU A 120 18.68 10.15 0.81
N LEU A 121 19.57 10.96 1.36
CA LEU A 121 21.01 10.78 1.18
C LEU A 121 21.48 9.45 1.77
N ALA A 122 20.99 9.08 2.96
CA ALA A 122 21.35 7.81 3.59
C ALA A 122 20.92 6.59 2.75
N LEU A 123 19.76 6.64 2.07
CA LEU A 123 19.34 5.62 1.12
C LEU A 123 20.28 5.59 -0.09
N ARG A 124 20.56 6.73 -0.69
CA ARG A 124 21.43 6.85 -1.87
C ARG A 124 22.86 6.38 -1.60
N GLU A 125 23.44 6.71 -0.44
CA GLU A 125 24.75 6.24 0.01
C GLU A 125 24.84 4.72 0.07
N ARG A 126 23.72 4.04 0.31
CA ARG A 126 23.59 2.58 0.38
C ARG A 126 23.19 1.93 -0.95
N GLY A 127 23.08 2.72 -2.03
CA GLY A 127 22.63 2.23 -3.34
C GLY A 127 21.14 1.87 -3.37
N ILE A 128 20.34 2.40 -2.43
CA ILE A 128 18.91 2.12 -2.33
C ILE A 128 18.12 3.26 -3.00
N GLU A 129 17.32 2.92 -4.01
CA GLU A 129 16.45 3.87 -4.72
C GLU A 129 15.27 4.28 -3.82
N PRO A 130 15.08 5.57 -3.51
CA PRO A 130 13.93 6.02 -2.76
C PRO A 130 12.66 6.05 -3.61
N VAL A 131 11.57 5.46 -3.09
CA VAL A 131 10.21 5.58 -3.60
C VAL A 131 9.40 6.37 -2.57
N VAL A 132 9.07 7.62 -2.88
CA VAL A 132 8.53 8.56 -1.89
C VAL A 132 7.04 8.75 -2.03
N THR A 133 6.30 8.56 -0.93
CA THR A 133 4.86 8.82 -0.83
C THR A 133 4.61 10.19 -0.20
N LEU A 134 3.82 11.05 -0.88
CA LEU A 134 3.50 12.39 -0.39
C LEU A 134 2.34 12.40 0.61
N PHE A 135 1.33 11.53 0.42
CA PHE A 135 0.20 11.42 1.33
C PHE A 135 -0.06 9.96 1.68
N HIS A 136 0.16 9.64 2.97
CA HIS A 136 -0.06 8.30 3.53
C HIS A 136 -1.03 8.37 4.72
N TYR A 137 -2.31 8.70 4.43
CA TYR A 137 -3.46 8.79 5.33
C TYR A 137 -3.50 9.99 6.28
N THR A 138 -2.37 10.46 6.76
CA THR A 138 -2.28 11.52 7.76
C THR A 138 -2.27 12.92 7.12
N MET A 139 -2.87 13.89 7.81
CA MET A 139 -2.79 15.29 7.43
C MET A 139 -2.59 16.18 8.65
N PRO A 140 -2.04 17.40 8.49
CA PRO A 140 -1.90 18.34 9.60
C PRO A 140 -3.24 18.63 10.29
N LYS A 141 -3.21 18.79 11.63
CA LYS A 141 -4.40 19.11 12.43
C LYS A 141 -5.12 20.36 11.92
N TRP A 142 -4.35 21.40 11.49
CA TRP A 142 -4.93 22.61 10.93
C TRP A 142 -5.74 22.35 9.65
N MET A 143 -5.28 21.42 8.79
CA MET A 143 -6.00 21.04 7.58
C MET A 143 -7.23 20.19 7.91
N ALA A 144 -7.13 19.27 8.87
CA ALA A 144 -8.26 18.50 9.37
C ALA A 144 -9.34 19.41 9.99
N ALA A 145 -8.94 20.43 10.77
CA ALA A 145 -9.85 21.42 11.35
C ALA A 145 -10.59 22.28 10.29
N ARG A 146 -10.02 22.43 9.09
CA ARG A 146 -10.69 23.07 7.94
C ARG A 146 -11.68 22.15 7.21
N GLY A 147 -11.77 20.88 7.60
CA GLY A 147 -12.60 19.87 6.97
C GLY A 147 -11.83 18.81 6.17
N GLY A 148 -10.50 18.89 6.13
CA GLY A 148 -9.66 17.89 5.49
C GLY A 148 -10.06 17.65 4.03
N TRP A 149 -10.24 16.37 3.66
CA TRP A 149 -10.70 16.00 2.31
C TRP A 149 -12.12 16.44 1.95
N GLU A 150 -12.92 16.99 2.87
CA GLU A 150 -14.21 17.58 2.57
C GLU A 150 -14.09 19.04 2.10
N ASP A 151 -12.96 19.72 2.36
CA ASP A 151 -12.67 21.08 1.87
C ASP A 151 -12.17 21.02 0.42
N PRO A 152 -12.82 21.65 -0.56
CA PRO A 152 -12.36 21.67 -1.95
C PRO A 152 -11.01 22.37 -2.15
N LYS A 153 -10.51 23.11 -1.15
CA LYS A 153 -9.19 23.76 -1.22
C LYS A 153 -8.04 22.82 -0.90
N ILE A 154 -8.31 21.60 -0.41
CA ILE A 154 -7.24 20.65 -0.04
C ILE A 154 -6.27 20.38 -1.19
N GLU A 155 -6.76 20.31 -2.44
CA GLU A 155 -5.90 20.12 -3.62
C GLU A 155 -4.85 21.22 -3.80
N ARG A 156 -5.17 22.46 -3.38
CA ARG A 156 -4.24 23.60 -3.40
C ARG A 156 -3.23 23.53 -2.26
N TYR A 157 -3.67 23.16 -1.07
CA TYR A 157 -2.81 23.02 0.09
C TYR A 157 -1.83 21.86 -0.08
N LEU A 158 -2.30 20.73 -0.59
CA LEU A 158 -1.46 19.58 -0.87
C LEU A 158 -0.44 19.87 -1.99
N ALA A 159 -0.84 20.64 -3.02
CA ALA A 159 0.09 21.09 -4.06
C ALA A 159 1.15 22.04 -3.52
N ARG A 160 0.77 23.01 -2.67
CA ARG A 160 1.71 23.93 -2.01
C ARG A 160 2.72 23.17 -1.14
N TYR A 161 2.26 22.17 -0.38
CA TYR A 161 3.13 21.27 0.38
C TYR A 161 4.11 20.53 -0.55
N ALA A 162 3.59 19.94 -1.63
CA ALA A 162 4.42 19.24 -2.59
C ALA A 162 5.45 20.15 -3.27
N GLU A 163 5.09 21.37 -3.66
CA GLU A 163 6.00 22.37 -4.21
C GLU A 163 7.14 22.69 -3.23
N HIS A 164 6.82 22.81 -1.93
CA HIS A 164 7.81 23.06 -0.89
C HIS A 164 8.77 21.86 -0.74
N VAL A 165 8.25 20.65 -0.67
CA VAL A 165 9.04 19.40 -0.61
C VAL A 165 9.90 19.24 -1.86
N LEU A 166 9.34 19.41 -3.05
CA LEU A 166 10.05 19.23 -4.32
C LEU A 166 11.20 20.23 -4.49
N GLY A 167 11.02 21.47 -4.04
CA GLY A 167 12.07 22.48 -4.09
C GLY A 167 13.34 22.11 -3.32
N ARG A 168 13.25 21.23 -2.30
CA ARG A 168 14.37 20.80 -1.46
C ARG A 168 14.79 19.36 -1.74
N LEU A 169 13.81 18.45 -1.92
CA LEU A 169 14.02 17.01 -1.99
C LEU A 169 13.89 16.43 -3.40
N GLY A 170 13.24 17.15 -4.31
CA GLY A 170 12.97 16.70 -5.68
C GLY A 170 14.19 16.17 -6.45
N PRO A 171 15.37 16.82 -6.39
CA PRO A 171 16.57 16.31 -7.05
C PRO A 171 17.02 14.91 -6.64
N HIS A 172 16.65 14.47 -5.43
CA HIS A 172 17.05 13.17 -4.87
C HIS A 172 16.06 12.04 -5.15
N VAL A 173 14.87 12.34 -5.69
CA VAL A 173 13.78 11.35 -5.83
C VAL A 173 13.32 11.26 -7.27
N ARG A 174 13.29 10.06 -7.82
CA ARG A 174 12.73 9.77 -9.15
C ARG A 174 11.32 9.18 -9.07
N TRP A 175 11.04 8.34 -8.05
CA TRP A 175 9.77 7.63 -7.90
C TRP A 175 8.88 8.30 -6.86
N TRP A 176 7.72 8.79 -7.30
CA TRP A 176 6.78 9.50 -6.46
C TRP A 176 5.42 8.80 -6.44
N ILE A 177 4.91 8.57 -5.24
CA ILE A 177 3.54 8.13 -5.00
C ILE A 177 2.80 9.33 -4.41
N THR A 178 1.79 9.81 -5.12
CA THR A 178 1.04 10.99 -4.66
C THR A 178 0.13 10.65 -3.50
N LEU A 179 -0.60 9.54 -3.61
CA LEU A 179 -1.60 9.08 -2.63
C LEU A 179 -1.43 7.59 -2.36
N ASN A 180 -1.41 7.22 -1.08
CA ASN A 180 -1.54 5.84 -0.65
C ASN A 180 -3.02 5.46 -0.50
N GLU A 181 -3.44 4.40 -1.16
CA GLU A 181 -4.74 3.71 -1.02
C GLU A 181 -5.96 4.64 -0.89
N PRO A 182 -6.20 5.53 -1.86
CA PRO A 182 -7.25 6.54 -1.73
C PRO A 182 -8.64 5.94 -1.47
N VAL A 183 -8.94 4.77 -2.04
CA VAL A 183 -10.24 4.11 -1.86
C VAL A 183 -10.37 3.53 -0.45
N VAL A 184 -9.31 2.94 0.12
CA VAL A 184 -9.30 2.45 1.51
C VAL A 184 -9.51 3.60 2.49
N HIS A 185 -8.77 4.71 2.29
CA HIS A 185 -8.91 5.91 3.12
C HIS A 185 -10.36 6.41 3.15
N VAL A 186 -11.00 6.51 1.97
CA VAL A 186 -12.41 6.92 1.87
C VAL A 186 -13.35 5.89 2.49
N PHE A 187 -13.11 4.61 2.27
CA PHE A 187 -13.95 3.54 2.80
C PHE A 187 -13.91 3.51 4.34
N LYS A 188 -12.71 3.54 4.92
CA LYS A 188 -12.51 3.52 6.37
C LYS A 188 -12.97 4.82 7.04
N GLY A 189 -12.69 5.98 6.42
CA GLY A 189 -12.98 7.30 7.00
C GLY A 189 -14.42 7.78 6.85
N TRP A 190 -15.11 7.45 5.72
CA TRP A 190 -16.44 8.00 5.41
C TRP A 190 -17.57 6.96 5.35
N LEU A 191 -17.26 5.69 5.17
CA LEU A 191 -18.30 4.65 5.10
C LEU A 191 -18.36 3.80 6.37
N LEU A 192 -17.20 3.41 6.92
CA LEU A 192 -17.12 2.61 8.13
C LEU A 192 -16.93 3.44 9.42
N GLY A 193 -16.36 4.63 9.34
CA GLY A 193 -16.07 5.49 10.49
C GLY A 193 -14.99 4.97 11.42
N GLN A 194 -14.14 4.08 10.92
CA GLN A 194 -13.05 3.44 11.68
C GLN A 194 -11.80 4.32 11.76
N TRP A 195 -11.63 5.24 10.81
CA TRP A 195 -10.49 6.14 10.69
C TRP A 195 -10.94 7.61 10.68
N PRO A 196 -10.05 8.59 10.88
CA PRO A 196 -10.40 9.99 10.68
C PRO A 196 -11.04 10.22 9.30
N PRO A 197 -12.08 11.05 9.18
CA PRO A 197 -12.77 11.85 10.19
C PRO A 197 -13.90 11.12 10.93
N GLY A 198 -14.05 9.80 10.80
CA GLY A 198 -15.02 9.00 11.55
C GLY A 198 -16.47 9.10 11.06
N ARG A 199 -16.68 9.43 9.77
CA ARG A 199 -18.02 9.45 9.16
C ARG A 199 -18.48 8.01 8.89
N THR A 200 -19.78 7.78 9.01
CA THR A 200 -20.38 6.49 8.68
C THR A 200 -21.43 6.66 7.59
N ARG A 201 -21.47 5.74 6.63
CA ARG A 201 -22.47 5.68 5.53
C ARG A 201 -22.62 6.99 4.76
N ALA A 202 -21.59 7.84 4.72
CA ALA A 202 -21.59 9.15 4.09
C ALA A 202 -21.29 9.07 2.57
N TRP A 203 -22.07 8.30 1.82
CA TRP A 203 -21.83 7.94 0.41
C TRP A 203 -21.62 9.14 -0.51
N ALA A 204 -22.46 10.19 -0.39
CA ALA A 204 -22.32 11.39 -1.22
C ALA A 204 -21.00 12.13 -0.93
N THR A 205 -20.64 12.23 0.35
CA THR A 205 -19.37 12.83 0.79
C THR A 205 -18.20 11.98 0.35
N ALA A 206 -18.28 10.65 0.50
CA ALA A 206 -17.28 9.71 0.04
C ALA A 206 -16.95 9.89 -1.46
N LEU A 207 -17.97 10.01 -2.29
CA LEU A 207 -17.81 10.27 -3.72
C LEU A 207 -17.18 11.64 -4.01
N LYS A 208 -17.61 12.69 -3.27
CA LYS A 208 -16.96 14.02 -3.36
C LYS A 208 -15.49 13.94 -3.00
N VAL A 209 -15.13 13.23 -1.92
CA VAL A 209 -13.75 13.05 -1.47
C VAL A 209 -12.93 12.30 -2.52
N LEU A 210 -13.44 11.20 -3.09
CA LEU A 210 -12.76 10.48 -4.17
C LEU A 210 -12.45 11.39 -5.36
N ARG A 211 -13.39 12.24 -5.78
CA ARG A 211 -13.14 13.22 -6.84
C ARG A 211 -12.05 14.23 -6.49
N LEU A 212 -12.05 14.74 -5.26
CA LEU A 212 -11.01 15.66 -4.78
C LEU A 212 -9.64 14.98 -4.73
N MET A 213 -9.57 13.71 -4.31
CA MET A 213 -8.33 12.93 -4.33
C MET A 213 -7.80 12.72 -5.76
N MET A 214 -8.68 12.41 -6.73
CA MET A 214 -8.30 12.31 -8.13
C MET A 214 -7.73 13.64 -8.66
N ARG A 215 -8.39 14.76 -8.38
CA ARG A 215 -7.94 16.10 -8.78
C ARG A 215 -6.62 16.49 -8.11
N ALA A 216 -6.48 16.17 -6.82
CA ALA A 216 -5.23 16.37 -6.08
C ALA A 216 -4.08 15.58 -6.71
N HIS A 217 -4.29 14.28 -7.01
CA HIS A 217 -3.30 13.48 -7.73
C HIS A 217 -2.85 14.14 -9.03
N VAL A 218 -3.79 14.54 -9.89
CA VAL A 218 -3.48 15.19 -11.18
C VAL A 218 -2.67 16.46 -10.98
N ARG A 219 -3.04 17.27 -10.01
CA ARG A 219 -2.30 18.49 -9.69
C ARG A 219 -0.89 18.18 -9.24
N LEU A 220 -0.72 17.20 -8.34
CA LEU A 220 0.59 16.71 -7.89
C LEU A 220 1.42 16.14 -9.04
N TYR A 221 0.80 15.38 -9.94
CA TYR A 221 1.45 14.84 -11.13
C TYR A 221 2.12 15.94 -11.96
N HIS A 222 1.37 16.99 -12.27
CA HIS A 222 1.90 18.12 -13.06
C HIS A 222 2.94 18.94 -12.28
N VAL A 223 2.75 19.15 -10.99
CA VAL A 223 3.73 19.84 -10.13
C VAL A 223 5.04 19.05 -10.10
N ILE A 224 5.01 17.74 -9.88
CA ILE A 224 6.21 16.90 -9.83
C ILE A 224 6.95 16.95 -11.18
N HIS A 225 6.25 16.78 -12.30
CA HIS A 225 6.86 16.82 -13.61
C HIS A 225 7.40 18.20 -14.01
N ALA A 226 6.84 19.28 -13.48
CA ALA A 226 7.38 20.63 -13.66
C ALA A 226 8.74 20.81 -12.97
N PHE A 227 8.94 20.18 -11.81
CA PHE A 227 10.22 20.18 -11.08
C PHE A 227 11.22 19.16 -11.65
N ARG A 228 10.73 17.98 -12.03
CA ARG A 228 11.54 16.86 -12.50
C ARG A 228 10.85 16.15 -13.67
N PRO A 229 11.15 16.50 -14.91
CA PRO A 229 10.51 15.92 -16.10
C PRO A 229 10.68 14.40 -16.25
N ASP A 230 11.78 13.82 -15.74
CA ASP A 230 12.06 12.38 -15.76
C ASP A 230 11.54 11.62 -14.54
N ALA A 231 10.75 12.28 -13.68
CA ALA A 231 10.11 11.62 -12.55
C ALA A 231 9.18 10.48 -13.03
N ARG A 232 9.00 9.50 -12.16
CA ARG A 232 7.97 8.47 -12.28
C ARG A 232 6.91 8.71 -11.22
N VAL A 233 5.71 9.06 -11.64
CA VAL A 233 4.62 9.46 -10.74
C VAL A 233 3.47 8.48 -10.85
N GLY A 234 3.03 7.95 -9.71
CA GLY A 234 1.92 7.01 -9.61
C GLY A 234 1.12 7.19 -8.33
N ILE A 235 0.23 6.25 -8.10
CA ILE A 235 -0.47 6.04 -6.81
C ILE A 235 -0.14 4.65 -6.29
N ALA A 236 -0.31 4.41 -4.99
CA ALA A 236 -0.38 3.06 -4.46
C ALA A 236 -1.86 2.66 -4.32
N GLN A 237 -2.32 1.78 -5.19
CA GLN A 237 -3.69 1.28 -5.20
C GLN A 237 -3.78 0.00 -4.37
N HIS A 238 -4.64 -0.02 -3.37
CA HIS A 238 -5.00 -1.26 -2.71
C HIS A 238 -5.84 -2.12 -3.66
N ALA A 239 -5.41 -3.35 -3.86
CA ALA A 239 -6.09 -4.36 -4.64
C ALA A 239 -6.60 -5.46 -3.70
N LEU A 240 -7.90 -5.69 -3.70
CA LEU A 240 -8.57 -6.68 -2.85
C LEU A 240 -9.23 -7.74 -3.72
N ALA A 241 -8.75 -8.98 -3.64
CA ALA A 241 -9.41 -10.08 -4.31
C ALA A 241 -10.79 -10.33 -3.71
N LEU A 242 -11.79 -10.58 -4.55
CA LEU A 242 -13.18 -10.74 -4.11
C LEU A 242 -13.77 -12.02 -4.70
N SER A 243 -14.42 -12.80 -3.85
CA SER A 243 -15.20 -13.98 -4.23
C SER A 243 -16.64 -13.84 -3.77
N PRO A 244 -17.62 -14.38 -4.51
CA PRO A 244 -19.00 -14.41 -4.02
C PRO A 244 -19.12 -15.35 -2.83
N ASP A 245 -19.90 -14.96 -1.83
CA ASP A 245 -20.22 -15.78 -0.66
C ASP A 245 -20.84 -17.12 -1.08
N ASP A 246 -21.87 -17.05 -1.93
CA ASP A 246 -22.40 -18.21 -2.65
C ASP A 246 -22.22 -18.03 -4.17
N PRO A 247 -21.32 -18.80 -4.82
CA PRO A 247 -21.08 -18.69 -6.25
C PRO A 247 -22.30 -19.04 -7.11
N ARG A 248 -23.32 -19.69 -6.55
CA ARG A 248 -24.58 -19.99 -7.26
C ARG A 248 -25.54 -18.80 -7.25
N ARG A 249 -25.47 -17.94 -6.24
CA ARG A 249 -26.30 -16.73 -6.14
C ARG A 249 -25.83 -15.65 -7.10
N TRP A 250 -26.68 -15.30 -8.08
CA TRP A 250 -26.34 -14.25 -9.04
C TRP A 250 -26.14 -12.87 -8.39
N SER A 251 -26.88 -12.58 -7.29
CA SER A 251 -26.75 -11.33 -6.54
C SER A 251 -25.37 -11.16 -5.89
N ASP A 252 -24.80 -12.24 -5.35
CA ASP A 252 -23.47 -12.20 -4.75
C ASP A 252 -22.39 -12.00 -5.82
N ARG A 253 -22.51 -12.69 -6.97
CA ARG A 253 -21.65 -12.45 -8.14
C ARG A 253 -21.74 -11.02 -8.67
N TRP A 254 -22.94 -10.43 -8.62
CA TRP A 254 -23.13 -9.03 -9.01
C TRP A 254 -22.49 -8.07 -8.02
N SER A 255 -22.65 -8.30 -6.70
CA SER A 255 -21.99 -7.50 -5.66
C SER A 255 -20.46 -7.57 -5.77
N VAL A 256 -19.89 -8.74 -6.06
CA VAL A 256 -18.44 -8.87 -6.34
C VAL A 256 -18.02 -7.96 -7.50
N LYS A 257 -18.79 -7.93 -8.62
CA LYS A 257 -18.47 -7.07 -9.76
C LYS A 257 -18.56 -5.59 -9.42
N VAL A 258 -19.61 -5.18 -8.71
CA VAL A 258 -19.81 -3.77 -8.31
C VAL A 258 -18.73 -3.33 -7.33
N ARG A 259 -18.52 -4.10 -6.26
CA ARG A 259 -17.49 -3.81 -5.26
C ARG A 259 -16.09 -3.84 -5.86
N GLY A 260 -15.79 -4.85 -6.68
CA GLY A 260 -14.50 -4.96 -7.37
C GLY A 260 -14.22 -3.77 -8.27
N HIS A 261 -15.21 -3.32 -9.05
CA HIS A 261 -15.05 -2.10 -9.85
C HIS A 261 -14.80 -0.87 -8.98
N LEU A 262 -15.63 -0.63 -7.95
CA LEU A 262 -15.52 0.54 -7.09
C LEU A 262 -14.21 0.57 -6.30
N PHE A 263 -13.77 -0.58 -5.82
CA PHE A 263 -12.62 -0.68 -4.93
C PHE A 263 -11.30 -0.79 -5.70
N ASN A 264 -11.23 -1.65 -6.73
CA ASN A 264 -9.99 -1.97 -7.40
C ASN A 264 -9.74 -1.16 -8.68
N HIS A 265 -10.79 -0.76 -9.40
CA HIS A 265 -10.63 -0.23 -10.76
C HIS A 265 -11.00 1.23 -10.92
N LEU A 266 -12.02 1.73 -10.20
CA LEU A 266 -12.62 3.04 -10.40
C LEU A 266 -11.59 4.18 -10.42
N PHE A 267 -10.67 4.18 -9.46
CA PHE A 267 -9.69 5.25 -9.32
C PHE A 267 -8.64 5.21 -10.45
N ILE A 268 -8.04 4.04 -10.71
CA ILE A 268 -7.06 3.86 -11.80
C ILE A 268 -7.71 4.14 -13.16
N GLU A 269 -8.89 3.59 -13.41
CA GLU A 269 -9.61 3.80 -14.67
C GLU A 269 -9.89 5.28 -14.92
N ALA A 270 -10.33 6.01 -13.89
CA ALA A 270 -10.56 7.45 -13.99
C ALA A 270 -9.26 8.22 -14.32
N LEU A 271 -8.15 7.92 -13.67
CA LEU A 271 -6.86 8.55 -13.95
C LEU A 271 -6.30 8.18 -15.34
N HIS A 272 -6.57 6.96 -15.81
CA HIS A 272 -6.11 6.53 -17.13
C HIS A 272 -6.96 7.09 -18.27
N THR A 273 -8.29 7.08 -18.12
CA THR A 273 -9.23 7.42 -19.21
C THR A 273 -9.86 8.81 -19.11
N GLY A 274 -9.84 9.44 -17.93
CA GLY A 274 -10.59 10.65 -17.61
C GLY A 274 -12.08 10.39 -17.39
N ALA A 275 -12.52 9.13 -17.28
CA ALA A 275 -13.93 8.78 -17.10
C ALA A 275 -14.18 8.17 -15.72
N LEU A 276 -14.91 8.89 -14.89
CA LEU A 276 -15.41 8.37 -13.61
C LEU A 276 -16.74 7.66 -13.86
N ARG A 277 -16.75 6.35 -13.76
CA ARG A 277 -17.92 5.50 -14.03
C ARG A 277 -18.32 4.69 -12.81
N VAL A 278 -19.52 4.91 -12.33
CA VAL A 278 -20.14 4.03 -11.32
C VAL A 278 -21.28 3.29 -12.02
N PRO A 279 -21.13 1.97 -12.27
CA PRO A 279 -22.12 1.21 -13.05
C PRO A 279 -23.53 1.32 -12.50
N GLY A 280 -24.49 1.69 -13.38
CA GLY A 280 -25.88 1.84 -13.03
C GLY A 280 -26.24 3.10 -12.24
N LEU A 281 -25.27 3.98 -11.90
CA LEU A 281 -25.52 5.18 -11.09
C LEU A 281 -25.19 6.46 -11.85
N PHE A 282 -23.96 6.65 -12.30
CA PHE A 282 -23.55 7.82 -13.05
C PHE A 282 -22.30 7.62 -13.88
N TRP A 283 -22.11 8.52 -14.84
CA TRP A 283 -20.91 8.68 -15.64
C TRP A 283 -20.54 10.16 -15.70
N GLU A 284 -19.28 10.47 -15.48
CA GLU A 284 -18.74 11.82 -15.53
C GLU A 284 -17.38 11.82 -16.23
N ARG A 285 -17.13 12.82 -17.07
CA ARG A 285 -15.82 13.03 -17.66
C ARG A 285 -15.05 14.09 -16.85
N LEU A 286 -13.88 13.71 -16.38
CA LEU A 286 -12.99 14.57 -15.62
C LEU A 286 -11.75 14.90 -16.45
N PRO A 287 -11.16 16.11 -16.35
CA PRO A 287 -9.95 16.49 -17.07
C PRO A 287 -8.70 15.92 -16.37
N ILE A 288 -8.62 14.59 -16.22
CA ILE A 288 -7.63 13.91 -15.38
C ILE A 288 -6.91 12.74 -16.07
N ALA A 289 -7.12 12.56 -17.39
CA ALA A 289 -6.62 11.40 -18.12
C ALA A 289 -5.09 11.39 -18.25
N ARG A 290 -4.51 10.17 -18.26
CA ARG A 290 -3.09 9.90 -18.54
C ARG A 290 -2.15 10.56 -17.54
N THR A 291 -2.44 10.44 -16.26
CA THR A 291 -1.65 11.00 -15.17
C THR A 291 -0.99 9.92 -14.30
N LEU A 292 -0.60 8.81 -14.90
CA LEU A 292 0.12 7.72 -14.26
C LEU A 292 1.31 7.30 -15.14
N ASP A 293 2.53 7.31 -14.58
CA ASP A 293 3.72 6.75 -15.21
C ASP A 293 3.97 5.31 -14.76
N PHE A 294 3.41 4.93 -13.61
CA PHE A 294 3.33 3.56 -13.12
C PHE A 294 2.08 3.38 -12.25
N ILE A 295 1.69 2.12 -12.05
CA ILE A 295 0.63 1.73 -11.12
C ILE A 295 1.30 1.05 -9.93
N GLY A 296 1.21 1.65 -8.73
CA GLY A 296 1.57 0.98 -7.49
C GLY A 296 0.46 0.04 -7.05
N VAL A 297 0.82 -1.17 -6.61
CA VAL A 297 -0.13 -2.18 -6.13
C VAL A 297 0.19 -2.57 -4.70
N ASN A 298 -0.78 -2.38 -3.80
CA ASN A 298 -0.77 -2.90 -2.45
C ASN A 298 -1.73 -4.10 -2.41
N TYR A 299 -1.24 -5.30 -2.11
CA TYR A 299 -2.04 -6.51 -2.11
C TYR A 299 -1.79 -7.37 -0.86
N TYR A 300 -2.86 -7.83 -0.20
CA TYR A 300 -2.74 -8.59 1.04
C TYR A 300 -3.61 -9.86 1.08
N THR A 301 -4.85 -9.81 0.58
CA THR A 301 -5.85 -10.83 0.91
C THR A 301 -7.00 -10.91 -0.08
N ARG A 302 -7.91 -11.83 0.19
CA ARG A 302 -9.21 -11.99 -0.46
C ARG A 302 -10.35 -11.89 0.55
N ASP A 303 -11.46 -11.23 0.13
CA ASP A 303 -12.72 -11.20 0.86
C ASP A 303 -13.82 -11.97 0.12
N PHE A 304 -14.79 -12.47 0.89
CA PHE A 304 -16.03 -13.02 0.37
C PHE A 304 -17.16 -11.99 0.52
N VAL A 305 -17.97 -11.83 -0.52
CA VAL A 305 -18.99 -10.79 -0.61
C VAL A 305 -20.38 -11.40 -0.72
N ARG A 306 -21.25 -11.07 0.24
CA ARG A 306 -22.68 -11.40 0.22
C ARG A 306 -23.49 -10.14 -0.13
N ASN A 307 -24.41 -10.27 -1.07
CA ASN A 307 -25.37 -9.21 -1.35
C ASN A 307 -26.33 -9.03 -0.16
N SER A 308 -26.45 -7.81 0.34
CA SER A 308 -27.33 -7.47 1.46
C SER A 308 -28.53 -6.59 1.05
N GLY A 309 -28.82 -6.48 -0.26
CA GLY A 309 -30.01 -5.80 -0.77
C GLY A 309 -29.75 -4.96 -2.02
N TYR A 310 -30.75 -4.20 -2.43
CA TYR A 310 -30.75 -3.39 -3.67
C TYR A 310 -30.37 -1.93 -3.49
N THR A 311 -30.09 -1.48 -2.26
CA THR A 311 -29.50 -0.16 -2.03
C THR A 311 -28.03 -0.17 -2.46
N LEU A 312 -27.43 1.03 -2.66
CA LEU A 312 -26.00 1.10 -3.01
C LEU A 312 -25.13 0.33 -2.02
N ALA A 313 -25.40 0.46 -0.71
CA ALA A 313 -24.71 -0.28 0.31
C ALA A 313 -24.91 -1.80 0.16
N GLY A 314 -26.12 -2.26 -0.08
CA GLY A 314 -26.44 -3.67 -0.29
C GLY A 314 -25.87 -4.24 -1.58
N LEU A 315 -25.77 -3.43 -2.64
CA LEU A 315 -25.12 -3.81 -3.91
C LEU A 315 -23.60 -3.92 -3.78
N VAL A 316 -22.98 -3.07 -2.95
CA VAL A 316 -21.56 -3.17 -2.59
C VAL A 316 -21.31 -4.43 -1.78
N GLY A 317 -22.34 -4.93 -1.09
CA GLY A 317 -22.33 -6.17 -0.33
C GLY A 317 -21.64 -6.04 1.04
N ASP A 318 -21.88 -7.04 1.85
CA ASP A 318 -21.34 -7.16 3.19
C ASP A 318 -20.14 -8.11 3.20
N ALA A 319 -19.03 -7.71 3.80
CA ALA A 319 -17.85 -8.53 4.00
C ALA A 319 -17.93 -9.38 5.29
N GLU A 320 -18.96 -9.16 6.14
CA GLU A 320 -19.18 -9.99 7.35
C GLU A 320 -19.54 -11.45 7.05
N ALA A 321 -19.80 -11.78 5.78
CA ALA A 321 -19.83 -13.18 5.30
C ALA A 321 -18.58 -13.99 5.67
N GLU A 322 -17.52 -13.31 6.06
CA GLU A 322 -16.24 -13.87 6.51
C GLU A 322 -16.36 -14.96 7.58
N ARG A 323 -17.32 -14.87 8.50
CA ARG A 323 -17.39 -15.76 9.67
C ARG A 323 -17.88 -17.16 9.33
N ASP A 324 -18.67 -17.31 8.27
CA ASP A 324 -19.31 -18.59 7.92
C ASP A 324 -18.43 -19.48 6.99
N HIS A 325 -17.40 -18.90 6.34
CA HIS A 325 -16.56 -19.61 5.35
C HIS A 325 -15.24 -20.14 5.90
N ARG A 326 -15.02 -20.18 7.22
CA ARG A 326 -13.75 -20.63 7.84
C ARG A 326 -13.26 -21.99 7.34
N GLN A 327 -14.15 -22.87 6.89
CA GLN A 327 -13.80 -24.19 6.36
C GLN A 327 -13.44 -24.19 4.85
N GLN A 328 -13.79 -23.12 4.12
CA GLN A 328 -13.54 -22.98 2.67
C GLN A 328 -12.36 -22.05 2.36
N ARG A 329 -11.85 -21.37 3.36
CA ARG A 329 -10.71 -20.47 3.25
C ARG A 329 -9.40 -21.22 3.33
N GLY A 330 -8.41 -20.70 2.62
CA GLY A 330 -7.02 -21.05 2.83
C GLY A 330 -6.54 -20.66 4.24
N LYS A 331 -5.24 -20.69 4.43
CA LYS A 331 -4.60 -20.31 5.69
C LYS A 331 -4.91 -18.87 6.03
N LEU A 332 -5.32 -18.61 7.27
CA LEU A 332 -5.54 -17.28 7.82
C LEU A 332 -4.29 -16.78 8.55
N ASN A 333 -4.02 -15.49 8.46
CA ASN A 333 -2.98 -14.81 9.23
C ASN A 333 -3.49 -14.35 10.62
N ASP A 334 -2.64 -13.65 11.39
CA ASP A 334 -2.97 -13.25 12.78
C ASP A 334 -4.08 -12.18 12.86
N LEU A 335 -4.41 -11.48 11.76
CA LEU A 335 -5.58 -10.60 11.65
C LEU A 335 -6.82 -11.30 11.08
N GLY A 336 -6.74 -12.59 10.78
CA GLY A 336 -7.83 -13.36 10.19
C GLY A 336 -8.01 -13.15 8.70
N TRP A 337 -7.04 -12.56 8.01
CA TRP A 337 -7.05 -12.41 6.54
C TRP A 337 -6.55 -13.69 5.87
N GLU A 338 -7.16 -14.02 4.75
CA GLU A 338 -6.78 -15.19 3.98
C GLU A 338 -5.46 -14.97 3.23
N VAL A 339 -4.57 -15.95 3.25
CA VAL A 339 -3.39 -16.01 2.37
C VAL A 339 -3.85 -16.50 1.01
N TYR A 340 -3.92 -15.58 0.02
CA TYR A 340 -4.44 -15.87 -1.32
C TYR A 340 -3.50 -15.29 -2.40
N PRO A 341 -2.38 -15.98 -2.71
CA PRO A 341 -1.35 -15.45 -3.61
C PRO A 341 -1.83 -15.28 -5.06
N GLU A 342 -2.78 -16.09 -5.53
CA GLU A 342 -3.35 -16.01 -6.89
C GLU A 342 -3.98 -14.64 -7.19
N GLY A 343 -4.50 -13.97 -6.14
CA GLY A 343 -5.08 -12.63 -6.29
C GLY A 343 -4.05 -11.58 -6.73
N LEU A 344 -2.79 -11.70 -6.30
CA LEU A 344 -1.73 -10.80 -6.76
C LEU A 344 -1.52 -10.94 -8.27
N ALA A 345 -1.36 -12.17 -8.78
CA ALA A 345 -1.21 -12.40 -10.21
C ALA A 345 -2.43 -11.97 -11.01
N GLN A 346 -3.65 -12.14 -10.46
CA GLN A 346 -4.88 -11.64 -11.05
C GLN A 346 -4.79 -10.13 -11.29
N PHE A 347 -4.46 -9.34 -10.26
CA PHE A 347 -4.38 -7.88 -10.41
C PHE A 347 -3.24 -7.42 -11.30
N LEU A 348 -2.09 -8.08 -11.27
CA LEU A 348 -0.99 -7.78 -12.18
C LEU A 348 -1.44 -7.94 -13.64
N ARG A 349 -2.17 -9.03 -13.98
CA ARG A 349 -2.74 -9.23 -15.33
C ARG A 349 -3.87 -8.23 -15.63
N GLU A 350 -4.76 -7.95 -14.67
CA GLU A 350 -5.85 -6.99 -14.87
C GLU A 350 -5.34 -5.57 -15.12
N TYR A 351 -4.31 -5.13 -14.39
CA TYR A 351 -3.74 -3.78 -14.55
C TYR A 351 -2.80 -3.67 -15.75
N SER A 352 -2.23 -4.77 -16.25
CA SER A 352 -1.40 -4.76 -17.48
C SER A 352 -2.16 -4.27 -18.71
N ARG A 353 -3.51 -4.34 -18.70
CA ARG A 353 -4.37 -3.78 -19.75
C ARG A 353 -4.16 -2.27 -19.98
N TYR A 354 -3.72 -1.55 -18.98
CA TYR A 354 -3.45 -0.12 -19.09
C TYR A 354 -2.12 0.18 -19.79
N LYS A 355 -1.26 -0.81 -20.01
CA LYS A 355 0.06 -0.69 -20.65
C LYS A 355 0.95 0.35 -19.97
N ILE A 356 0.93 0.36 -18.65
CA ILE A 356 1.71 1.18 -17.76
C ILE A 356 2.51 0.24 -16.85
N PRO A 357 3.80 0.47 -16.57
CA PRO A 357 4.58 -0.36 -15.65
C PRO A 357 3.90 -0.51 -14.29
N ILE A 358 4.02 -1.67 -13.68
CA ILE A 358 3.44 -1.98 -12.37
C ILE A 358 4.56 -2.16 -11.36
N LEU A 359 4.48 -1.47 -10.22
CA LEU A 359 5.34 -1.66 -9.06
C LEU A 359 4.50 -2.22 -7.91
N ILE A 360 4.85 -3.37 -7.38
CA ILE A 360 4.23 -3.85 -6.14
C ILE A 360 4.79 -3.00 -5.01
N THR A 361 3.96 -2.09 -4.50
CA THR A 361 4.33 -1.09 -3.51
C THR A 361 4.16 -1.57 -2.08
N GLU A 362 3.29 -2.57 -1.88
CA GLU A 362 3.14 -3.29 -0.62
C GLU A 362 2.59 -4.70 -0.86
N ASN A 363 3.21 -5.68 -0.22
CA ASN A 363 2.71 -7.04 -0.09
C ASN A 363 3.35 -7.69 1.14
N GLY A 364 2.55 -8.23 2.05
CA GLY A 364 3.07 -8.77 3.31
C GLY A 364 2.01 -9.48 4.12
N ILE A 365 2.44 -10.11 5.19
CA ILE A 365 1.59 -10.88 6.11
C ILE A 365 1.83 -10.47 7.56
N PRO A 366 0.78 -10.14 8.32
CA PRO A 366 0.90 -9.99 9.77
C PRO A 366 0.95 -11.37 10.41
N THR A 367 2.12 -11.74 10.92
CA THR A 367 2.28 -13.02 11.63
C THR A 367 3.46 -12.98 12.60
N GLN A 368 3.30 -13.65 13.75
CA GLN A 368 4.38 -13.92 14.68
C GLN A 368 5.22 -15.14 14.27
N ARG A 369 4.70 -15.97 13.36
CA ARG A 369 5.39 -17.18 12.87
C ARG A 369 6.17 -16.85 11.61
N ASP A 370 7.49 -16.82 11.74
CA ASP A 370 8.36 -16.43 10.64
C ASP A 370 8.37 -17.42 9.45
N ASP A 371 8.13 -18.70 9.71
CA ASP A 371 7.93 -19.69 8.64
C ASP A 371 6.73 -19.37 7.76
N ASP A 372 5.64 -18.86 8.36
CA ASP A 372 4.44 -18.45 7.62
C ASP A 372 4.73 -17.23 6.75
N ARG A 373 5.60 -16.32 7.24
CA ARG A 373 6.06 -15.15 6.45
C ARG A 373 6.87 -15.60 5.25
N TRP A 374 7.76 -16.57 5.43
CA TRP A 374 8.52 -17.10 4.31
C TRP A 374 7.62 -17.75 3.26
N VAL A 375 6.73 -18.66 3.69
CA VAL A 375 5.79 -19.33 2.78
C VAL A 375 4.94 -18.30 2.01
N PHE A 376 4.45 -17.26 2.70
CA PHE A 376 3.73 -16.17 2.06
C PHE A 376 4.58 -15.45 1.00
N LEU A 377 5.80 -15.07 1.35
CA LEU A 377 6.74 -14.39 0.45
C LEU A 377 6.99 -15.23 -0.81
N PHE A 378 7.37 -16.49 -0.63
CA PHE A 378 7.67 -17.41 -1.73
C PHE A 378 6.47 -17.56 -2.66
N MET A 379 5.28 -17.85 -2.11
CA MET A 379 4.05 -18.02 -2.91
C MET A 379 3.71 -16.77 -3.72
N HIS A 380 3.82 -15.58 -3.12
CA HIS A 380 3.51 -14.32 -3.81
C HIS A 380 4.57 -13.97 -4.85
N LEU A 381 5.86 -14.16 -4.56
CA LEU A 381 6.93 -13.96 -5.54
C LEU A 381 6.83 -14.92 -6.72
N TRP A 382 6.39 -16.16 -6.49
CA TRP A 382 6.11 -17.11 -7.56
C TRP A 382 4.98 -16.60 -8.48
N GLN A 383 3.93 -16.01 -7.91
CA GLN A 383 2.84 -15.41 -8.69
C GLN A 383 3.30 -14.16 -9.47
N VAL A 384 4.24 -13.38 -8.91
CA VAL A 384 4.86 -12.26 -9.63
C VAL A 384 5.68 -12.77 -10.81
N ALA A 385 6.55 -13.76 -10.58
CA ALA A 385 7.36 -14.39 -11.62
C ALA A 385 6.46 -14.93 -12.75
N ARG A 386 5.35 -15.57 -12.39
CA ARG A 386 4.36 -16.08 -13.32
C ARG A 386 3.73 -14.97 -14.17
N ALA A 387 3.31 -13.87 -13.53
CA ALA A 387 2.71 -12.74 -14.24
C ALA A 387 3.73 -12.09 -15.21
N ILE A 388 5.00 -11.98 -14.82
CA ILE A 388 6.07 -11.47 -15.68
C ILE A 388 6.30 -12.43 -16.87
N ALA A 389 6.32 -13.75 -16.64
CA ALA A 389 6.43 -14.74 -17.70
C ALA A 389 5.26 -14.66 -18.71
N ASP A 390 4.07 -14.26 -18.24
CA ASP A 390 2.89 -14.00 -19.08
C ASP A 390 2.96 -12.63 -19.81
N GLY A 391 4.04 -11.87 -19.67
CA GLY A 391 4.28 -10.59 -20.35
C GLY A 391 3.83 -9.35 -19.60
N VAL A 392 3.54 -9.44 -18.29
CA VAL A 392 3.24 -8.25 -17.47
C VAL A 392 4.52 -7.46 -17.20
N ASP A 393 4.48 -6.15 -17.45
CA ASP A 393 5.56 -5.22 -17.13
C ASP A 393 5.53 -4.87 -15.62
N CYS A 394 6.02 -5.81 -14.79
CA CYS A 394 6.21 -5.62 -13.37
C CYS A 394 7.67 -5.24 -13.11
N VAL A 395 7.90 -4.06 -12.53
CA VAL A 395 9.24 -3.45 -12.39
C VAL A 395 9.82 -3.55 -10.98
N GLY A 396 9.09 -4.12 -10.01
CA GLY A 396 9.61 -4.28 -8.65
C GLY A 396 8.61 -4.85 -7.66
N TYR A 397 9.16 -5.26 -6.52
CA TYR A 397 8.44 -5.79 -5.37
C TYR A 397 8.98 -5.19 -4.07
N LEU A 398 8.12 -4.49 -3.33
CA LEU A 398 8.43 -3.91 -2.04
C LEU A 398 7.58 -4.59 -0.96
N HIS A 399 8.25 -5.30 -0.04
CA HIS A 399 7.57 -5.99 1.05
C HIS A 399 6.99 -5.01 2.07
N TRP A 400 5.77 -5.22 2.51
CA TRP A 400 5.22 -4.56 3.68
C TRP A 400 5.41 -5.44 4.91
N SER A 401 6.32 -5.10 5.82
CA SER A 401 7.11 -3.87 5.91
C SER A 401 8.59 -4.20 6.22
N LEU A 402 9.46 -3.20 6.15
CA LEU A 402 10.87 -3.39 6.53
C LEU A 402 10.98 -3.83 7.99
N ILE A 403 10.34 -3.08 8.89
CA ILE A 403 10.34 -3.29 10.33
C ILE A 403 8.91 -3.46 10.85
N ASP A 404 8.71 -4.21 11.94
CA ASP A 404 7.44 -4.16 12.67
C ASP A 404 7.11 -2.74 13.04
N ASN A 405 5.83 -2.37 13.00
CA ASN A 405 5.42 -0.98 13.19
C ASN A 405 4.02 -0.84 13.80
N PHE A 406 3.56 0.38 13.95
CA PHE A 406 2.21 0.72 14.38
C PHE A 406 1.22 0.50 13.25
N GLU A 407 0.31 -0.48 13.40
CA GLU A 407 -0.67 -0.83 12.36
C GLU A 407 -2.02 -0.14 12.62
N TRP A 408 -2.03 1.17 12.59
CA TRP A 408 -3.24 2.02 12.67
C TRP A 408 -4.18 1.63 13.82
N ALA A 409 -5.42 1.24 13.51
CA ALA A 409 -6.41 0.83 14.50
C ALA A 409 -6.05 -0.49 15.21
N ASP A 410 -5.22 -1.34 14.61
CA ASP A 410 -4.78 -2.62 15.16
C ASP A 410 -3.58 -2.47 16.12
N GLY A 411 -2.97 -1.28 16.17
CA GLY A 411 -1.85 -0.97 17.06
C GLY A 411 -0.61 -1.81 16.75
N TYR A 412 0.00 -2.40 17.78
CA TYR A 412 1.26 -3.15 17.64
C TYR A 412 1.10 -4.66 17.56
N LYS A 413 -0.12 -5.17 17.42
CA LYS A 413 -0.39 -6.62 17.35
C LYS A 413 -0.01 -7.23 16.01
N ALA A 414 -0.16 -6.47 14.93
CA ALA A 414 0.12 -6.90 13.56
C ALA A 414 1.62 -6.80 13.26
N ARG A 415 2.31 -7.93 13.17
CA ARG A 415 3.77 -8.02 12.95
C ARG A 415 4.07 -8.32 11.49
N PHE A 416 4.27 -7.28 10.68
CA PHE A 416 4.56 -7.42 9.25
C PHE A 416 6.06 -7.44 8.91
N GLY A 417 6.92 -6.94 9.80
CA GLY A 417 8.31 -6.64 9.51
C GLY A 417 9.13 -7.84 9.03
N LEU A 418 10.01 -7.62 8.07
CA LEU A 418 11.17 -8.47 7.81
C LEU A 418 12.14 -8.45 9.00
N ILE A 419 12.12 -7.34 9.72
CA ILE A 419 12.90 -7.08 10.92
C ILE A 419 11.95 -6.91 12.08
N GLU A 420 12.12 -7.72 13.11
CA GLU A 420 11.40 -7.60 14.37
C GLU A 420 11.85 -6.36 15.12
N VAL A 421 10.91 -5.67 15.76
CA VAL A 421 11.16 -4.55 16.68
C VAL A 421 10.61 -4.89 18.05
N ASP A 422 11.45 -4.83 19.04
CA ASP A 422 11.05 -4.75 20.43
C ASP A 422 10.68 -3.30 20.74
N PHE A 423 9.39 -3.02 20.95
CA PHE A 423 8.91 -1.64 21.09
C PHE A 423 9.26 -1.00 22.46
N GLU A 424 9.72 -1.78 23.42
CA GLU A 424 10.19 -1.24 24.72
C GLU A 424 11.66 -0.84 24.64
N THR A 425 12.51 -1.69 24.09
CA THR A 425 13.96 -1.47 24.00
C THR A 425 14.40 -0.85 22.68
N GLN A 426 13.52 -0.89 21.67
CA GLN A 426 13.82 -0.46 20.32
C GLN A 426 14.91 -1.30 19.64
N GLU A 427 15.14 -2.53 20.11
CA GLU A 427 16.06 -3.47 19.47
C GLU A 427 15.50 -4.00 18.15
N ARG A 428 16.38 -4.20 17.15
CA ARG A 428 16.04 -4.74 15.83
C ARG A 428 16.65 -6.13 15.67
N ARG A 429 15.84 -7.09 15.19
CA ARG A 429 16.31 -8.45 14.88
C ARG A 429 15.85 -8.85 13.49
N ILE A 430 16.80 -9.11 12.59
CA ILE A 430 16.47 -9.62 11.25
C ILE A 430 15.88 -11.02 11.39
N ARG A 431 14.73 -11.24 10.79
CA ARG A 431 14.07 -12.55 10.78
C ARG A 431 14.69 -13.51 9.76
N PRO A 432 14.67 -14.84 10.00
CA PRO A 432 15.13 -15.83 9.03
C PRO A 432 14.50 -15.71 7.64
N SER A 433 13.20 -15.40 7.56
CA SER A 433 12.49 -15.16 6.28
C SER A 433 13.12 -14.03 5.48
N ALA A 434 13.61 -12.98 6.15
CA ALA A 434 14.27 -11.86 5.49
C ALA A 434 15.58 -12.26 4.83
N TRP A 435 16.35 -13.17 5.44
CA TRP A 435 17.58 -13.70 4.83
C TRP A 435 17.30 -14.57 3.60
N ARG A 436 16.21 -15.35 3.61
CA ARG A 436 15.76 -16.09 2.43
C ARG A 436 15.30 -15.18 1.31
N TYR A 437 14.59 -14.09 1.63
CA TYR A 437 14.24 -13.05 0.68
C TYR A 437 15.50 -12.38 0.09
N ALA A 438 16.49 -12.11 0.94
CA ALA A 438 17.79 -11.58 0.51
C ALA A 438 18.54 -12.50 -0.45
N GLU A 439 18.37 -13.81 -0.37
CA GLU A 439 18.95 -14.76 -1.34
C GLU A 439 18.31 -14.62 -2.72
N ILE A 440 16.97 -14.50 -2.79
CA ILE A 440 16.26 -14.24 -4.04
C ILE A 440 16.73 -12.92 -4.66
N ILE A 441 16.84 -11.86 -3.84
CA ILE A 441 17.32 -10.53 -4.29
C ILE A 441 18.73 -10.63 -4.89
N ARG A 442 19.68 -11.27 -4.18
CA ARG A 442 21.07 -11.37 -4.64
C ARG A 442 21.23 -12.17 -5.93
N ARG A 443 20.44 -13.22 -6.10
CA ARG A 443 20.44 -14.03 -7.32
C ARG A 443 19.61 -13.39 -8.44
N ASN A 444 18.66 -12.52 -8.10
CA ASN A 444 17.60 -12.04 -8.97
C ASN A 444 16.81 -13.19 -9.61
N GLU A 445 16.68 -14.28 -8.88
CA GLU A 445 16.08 -15.56 -9.33
C GLU A 445 15.22 -16.16 -8.23
N LEU A 446 14.15 -16.86 -8.66
CA LEU A 446 13.25 -17.60 -7.77
C LEU A 446 13.41 -19.10 -8.01
#